data_481ed0b7970672e5d7c1b516fce5442a
#
_entry.id   481ed0b7970672e5d7c1b516fce5442a
#
_cell.length_a   1.000
_cell.length_b   1.000
_cell.length_c   1.000
_cell.angle_alpha   90.00
_cell.angle_beta   90.00
_cell.angle_gamma   90.00
#
_symmetry.space_group_name_H-M   'P 1'
#
loop_
_entity.id
_entity.type
_entity.pdbx_description
1 polymer ?
#
loop_
_entity_poly.entity_id
_entity_poly.type
_entity_poly.pdbx_seq_one_letter_code
_entity_poly.pdbx_strand_id
1 'polypeptide(L)'
;KKHLPKKTKLAEIKFSTTGDKTRIRVLDEIHRRKLSLFTLVINKEGRKIKDDPENYAFLVATLLKRVLKEYSDVNHIIIDRHFTWVRQREQFNELLVKRLNKPLFIEHLDSQQNTIISLADFVAGAVRMVYSKRESGFIEKIDNLIEKQIITTWRNLRQKEKVKA
;
A
#
# COMPACT_ATOMS: atom_id res chain seq x y z
N LYS A 1 -6.88 22.06 -38.31
CA LYS A 1 -6.68 20.96 -37.37
C LYS A 1 -6.02 21.53 -36.11
N LYS A 2 -6.77 21.75 -35.02
CA LYS A 2 -6.21 22.19 -33.73
C LYS A 2 -5.41 21.01 -33.11
N HIS A 3 -4.10 21.19 -32.96
CA HIS A 3 -3.27 20.27 -32.19
C HIS A 3 -3.72 20.33 -30.72
N LEU A 4 -4.33 19.25 -30.23
CA LEU A 4 -4.52 19.04 -28.81
C LEU A 4 -3.14 18.98 -28.13
N PRO A 5 -2.91 19.70 -27.01
CA PRO A 5 -1.64 19.63 -26.30
C PRO A 5 -1.38 18.20 -25.87
N LYS A 6 -0.18 17.69 -26.19
CA LYS A 6 0.28 16.39 -25.68
C LYS A 6 0.14 16.42 -24.16
N LYS A 7 -0.67 15.50 -23.59
CA LYS A 7 -0.72 15.30 -22.15
C LYS A 7 0.72 15.10 -21.66
N THR A 8 1.25 16.06 -20.95
CA THR A 8 2.53 15.93 -20.26
C THR A 8 2.38 14.79 -19.29
N LYS A 9 3.06 13.65 -19.52
CA LYS A 9 3.13 12.58 -18.52
C LYS A 9 3.77 13.19 -17.29
N LEU A 10 3.01 13.32 -16.22
CA LEU A 10 3.58 13.64 -14.91
C LEU A 10 4.63 12.56 -14.61
N ALA A 11 5.86 12.98 -14.32
CA ALA A 11 6.89 12.03 -13.93
C ALA A 11 6.40 11.32 -12.66
N GLU A 12 6.39 10.00 -12.68
CA GLU A 12 6.02 9.19 -11.52
C GLU A 12 6.98 9.50 -10.36
N ILE A 13 6.44 9.98 -9.24
CA ILE A 13 7.22 10.27 -8.04
C ILE A 13 7.19 9.05 -7.14
N LYS A 14 8.32 8.33 -7.04
CA LYS A 14 8.50 7.17 -6.15
C LYS A 14 9.49 7.49 -5.04
N PHE A 15 9.26 6.93 -3.87
CA PHE A 15 10.21 7.05 -2.75
C PHE A 15 11.62 6.56 -3.15
N SER A 16 11.71 5.44 -3.87
CA SER A 16 12.99 4.83 -4.25
C SER A 16 13.82 5.66 -5.24
N THR A 17 13.18 6.48 -6.07
CA THR A 17 13.84 7.24 -7.16
C THR A 17 13.98 8.73 -6.87
N THR A 18 13.40 9.22 -5.78
CA THR A 18 13.49 10.63 -5.37
C THR A 18 14.62 10.85 -4.35
N GLY A 19 15.18 12.07 -4.35
CA GLY A 19 16.15 12.50 -3.34
C GLY A 19 15.49 12.84 -2.00
N ASP A 20 16.28 12.90 -0.96
CA ASP A 20 15.82 13.08 0.44
C ASP A 20 15.00 14.34 0.66
N LYS A 21 15.33 15.47 0.01
CA LYS A 21 14.51 16.70 0.08
C LYS A 21 13.07 16.47 -0.35
N THR A 22 12.86 15.69 -1.43
CA THR A 22 11.51 15.38 -1.92
C THR A 22 10.82 14.39 -0.98
N ARG A 23 11.53 13.38 -0.48
CA ARG A 23 11.01 12.42 0.51
C ARG A 23 10.50 13.13 1.75
N ILE A 24 11.33 13.98 2.35
CA ILE A 24 10.97 14.76 3.51
C ILE A 24 9.75 15.65 3.23
N ARG A 25 9.74 16.38 2.11
CA ARG A 25 8.63 17.27 1.76
C ARG A 25 7.29 16.52 1.62
N VAL A 26 7.30 15.33 1.02
CA VAL A 26 6.07 14.52 0.88
C VAL A 26 5.62 13.99 2.22
N LEU A 27 6.54 13.50 3.07
CA LEU A 27 6.21 13.02 4.41
C LEU A 27 5.71 14.15 5.32
N ASP A 28 6.29 15.33 5.26
CA ASP A 28 5.82 16.52 5.97
C ASP A 28 4.40 16.92 5.51
N GLU A 29 4.07 16.77 4.21
CA GLU A 29 2.73 17.02 3.71
C GLU A 29 1.71 15.96 4.21
N ILE A 30 2.10 14.69 4.27
CA ILE A 30 1.29 13.62 4.88
C ILE A 30 1.02 13.96 6.36
N HIS A 31 2.06 14.36 7.09
CA HIS A 31 1.94 14.78 8.49
C HIS A 31 0.99 15.98 8.66
N ARG A 32 1.15 17.00 7.85
CA ARG A 32 0.31 18.20 7.89
C ARG A 32 -1.17 17.91 7.65
N ARG A 33 -1.48 16.93 6.81
CA ARG A 33 -2.85 16.50 6.51
C ARG A 33 -3.44 15.56 7.56
N LYS A 34 -2.66 15.15 8.55
CA LYS A 34 -3.07 14.27 9.65
C LYS A 34 -3.76 12.99 9.13
N LEU A 35 -3.15 12.35 8.15
CA LEU A 35 -3.69 11.11 7.59
C LEU A 35 -3.50 9.97 8.58
N SER A 36 -4.53 9.11 8.72
CA SER A 36 -4.43 7.87 9.49
C SER A 36 -3.65 6.83 8.71
N LEU A 37 -2.56 6.32 9.27
CA LEU A 37 -1.67 5.39 8.61
C LEU A 37 -1.76 3.99 9.23
N PHE A 38 -1.85 2.99 8.36
CA PHE A 38 -1.81 1.58 8.72
C PHE A 38 -0.70 0.89 7.93
N THR A 39 0.15 0.13 8.58
CA THR A 39 1.30 -0.50 7.92
C THR A 39 1.40 -1.99 8.22
N LEU A 40 1.86 -2.76 7.23
CA LEU A 40 2.13 -4.18 7.33
C LEU A 40 3.57 -4.45 6.89
N VAL A 41 4.40 -4.88 7.83
CA VAL A 41 5.79 -5.26 7.62
C VAL A 41 5.92 -6.77 7.69
N ILE A 42 6.42 -7.37 6.60
CA ILE A 42 6.57 -8.82 6.50
C ILE A 42 8.05 -9.17 6.34
N ASN A 43 8.59 -9.87 7.32
CA ASN A 43 9.87 -10.53 7.15
C ASN A 43 9.66 -11.80 6.32
N LYS A 44 10.27 -11.82 5.14
CA LYS A 44 10.20 -12.96 4.21
C LYS A 44 11.07 -14.14 4.64
N GLU A 45 11.97 -13.96 5.61
CA GLU A 45 12.91 -15.00 6.07
C GLU A 45 13.68 -15.67 4.91
N GLY A 46 14.16 -14.85 3.95
CA GLY A 46 14.84 -15.32 2.75
C GLY A 46 13.95 -15.96 1.67
N ARG A 47 12.64 -16.09 1.90
CA ARG A 47 11.72 -16.74 0.97
C ARG A 47 11.28 -15.80 -0.15
N LYS A 48 11.09 -16.37 -1.33
CA LYS A 48 10.42 -15.70 -2.43
C LYS A 48 8.91 -15.90 -2.29
N ILE A 49 8.18 -14.83 -2.07
CA ILE A 49 6.70 -14.84 -2.12
C ILE A 49 6.32 -14.67 -3.58
N LYS A 50 5.47 -15.58 -4.09
CA LYS A 50 4.98 -15.49 -5.46
C LYS A 50 4.13 -14.23 -5.61
N ASP A 51 4.40 -13.47 -6.66
CA ASP A 51 3.65 -12.27 -7.01
C ASP A 51 2.44 -12.66 -7.86
N ASP A 52 1.35 -13.00 -7.20
CA ASP A 52 0.08 -13.38 -7.82
C ASP A 52 -1.12 -12.75 -7.08
N PRO A 53 -2.30 -12.73 -7.71
CA PRO A 53 -3.51 -12.15 -7.13
C PRO A 53 -3.88 -12.72 -5.77
N GLU A 54 -3.62 -14.02 -5.52
CA GLU A 54 -3.96 -14.67 -4.26
C GLU A 54 -3.12 -14.16 -3.10
N ASN A 55 -1.79 -14.16 -3.26
CA ASN A 55 -0.89 -13.67 -2.22
C ASN A 55 -1.08 -12.17 -1.99
N TYR A 56 -1.27 -11.40 -3.07
CA TYR A 56 -1.48 -9.97 -2.94
C TYR A 56 -2.81 -9.65 -2.24
N ALA A 57 -3.90 -10.30 -2.61
CA ALA A 57 -5.20 -10.17 -1.93
C ALA A 57 -5.11 -10.58 -0.44
N PHE A 58 -4.34 -11.63 -0.13
CA PHE A 58 -4.11 -12.06 1.26
C PHE A 58 -3.40 -10.99 2.08
N LEU A 59 -2.36 -10.36 1.54
CA LEU A 59 -1.61 -9.29 2.22
C LEU A 59 -2.47 -8.05 2.42
N VAL A 60 -3.16 -7.62 1.37
CA VAL A 60 -4.05 -6.44 1.42
C VAL A 60 -5.21 -6.70 2.38
N ALA A 61 -5.84 -7.88 2.35
CA ALA A 61 -6.89 -8.23 3.30
C ALA A 61 -6.39 -8.24 4.76
N THR A 62 -5.15 -8.69 5.00
CA THR A 62 -4.55 -8.68 6.34
C THR A 62 -4.46 -7.26 6.90
N LEU A 63 -4.03 -6.30 6.07
CA LEU A 63 -3.96 -4.89 6.44
C LEU A 63 -5.36 -4.29 6.61
N LEU A 64 -6.24 -4.48 5.61
CA LEU A 64 -7.57 -3.90 5.60
C LEU A 64 -8.47 -4.39 6.73
N LYS A 65 -8.31 -5.61 7.22
CA LYS A 65 -9.01 -6.08 8.44
C LYS A 65 -8.72 -5.22 9.66
N ARG A 66 -7.56 -4.58 9.73
CA ARG A 66 -7.24 -3.63 10.79
C ARG A 66 -7.88 -2.27 10.54
N VAL A 67 -7.81 -1.78 9.32
CA VAL A 67 -8.47 -0.54 8.91
C VAL A 67 -9.98 -0.63 9.17
N LEU A 68 -10.63 -1.70 8.71
CA LEU A 68 -12.08 -1.89 8.84
C LEU A 68 -12.54 -2.13 10.29
N LYS A 69 -11.65 -2.49 11.18
CA LYS A 69 -11.95 -2.57 12.62
C LYS A 69 -12.09 -1.18 13.24
N GLU A 70 -11.26 -0.24 12.82
CA GLU A 70 -11.27 1.15 13.31
C GLU A 70 -12.26 2.03 12.50
N TYR A 71 -12.38 1.77 11.18
CA TYR A 71 -13.19 2.52 10.24
C TYR A 71 -14.14 1.57 9.50
N SER A 72 -15.24 1.18 10.16
CA SER A 72 -16.18 0.16 9.65
C SER A 72 -17.02 0.63 8.45
N ASP A 73 -17.14 1.94 8.23
CA ASP A 73 -17.88 2.58 7.15
C ASP A 73 -17.11 2.68 5.83
N VAL A 74 -15.80 2.36 5.83
CA VAL A 74 -15.01 2.30 4.59
C VAL A 74 -15.62 1.30 3.61
N ASN A 75 -16.02 1.79 2.44
CA ASN A 75 -16.63 1.02 1.35
C ASN A 75 -15.93 1.23 0.00
N HIS A 76 -15.02 2.18 -0.10
CA HIS A 76 -14.22 2.48 -1.29
C HIS A 76 -12.74 2.38 -0.98
N ILE A 77 -12.01 1.65 -1.80
CA ILE A 77 -10.56 1.45 -1.70
C ILE A 77 -9.91 1.81 -3.02
N ILE A 78 -8.87 2.60 -2.94
CA ILE A 78 -8.03 2.94 -4.09
C ILE A 78 -6.70 2.21 -3.93
N ILE A 79 -6.30 1.45 -4.93
CA ILE A 79 -5.08 0.64 -4.93
C ILE A 79 -4.20 1.03 -6.11
N ASP A 80 -2.88 1.09 -5.89
CA ASP A 80 -1.95 1.20 -6.99
C ASP A 80 -2.10 0.01 -7.94
N ARG A 81 -2.16 0.28 -9.23
CA ARG A 81 -2.35 -0.74 -10.26
C ARG A 81 -1.16 -1.68 -10.34
N HIS A 82 -1.16 -2.67 -9.45
CA HIS A 82 -0.11 -3.68 -9.37
C HIS A 82 -0.12 -4.64 -10.56
N PHE A 83 -1.31 -5.13 -10.94
CA PHE A 83 -1.45 -6.07 -12.06
C PHE A 83 -1.78 -5.36 -13.37
N THR A 84 -1.01 -5.66 -14.42
CA THR A 84 -1.23 -5.11 -15.76
C THR A 84 -2.48 -5.72 -16.42
N TRP A 85 -2.69 -7.03 -16.27
CA TRP A 85 -3.78 -7.75 -16.91
C TRP A 85 -5.12 -7.57 -16.18
N VAL A 86 -6.17 -7.27 -16.93
CA VAL A 86 -7.54 -7.09 -16.39
C VAL A 86 -7.96 -8.31 -15.58
N ARG A 87 -7.80 -9.52 -16.13
CA ARG A 87 -8.16 -10.78 -15.45
C ARG A 87 -7.50 -10.95 -14.08
N GLN A 88 -6.25 -10.55 -13.93
CA GLN A 88 -5.56 -10.63 -12.63
C GLN A 88 -6.13 -9.62 -11.62
N ARG A 89 -6.53 -8.42 -12.08
CA ARG A 89 -7.18 -7.42 -11.21
C ARG A 89 -8.57 -7.89 -10.77
N GLU A 90 -9.35 -8.47 -11.67
CA GLU A 90 -10.66 -9.06 -11.35
C GLU A 90 -10.52 -10.18 -10.34
N GLN A 91 -9.61 -11.13 -10.56
CA GLN A 91 -9.31 -12.20 -9.62
C GLN A 91 -8.88 -11.67 -8.25
N PHE A 92 -8.01 -10.65 -8.23
CA PHE A 92 -7.61 -9.99 -6.98
C PHE A 92 -8.82 -9.38 -6.26
N ASN A 93 -9.70 -8.65 -6.97
CA ASN A 93 -10.88 -8.02 -6.40
C ASN A 93 -11.83 -9.05 -5.78
N GLU A 94 -12.13 -10.12 -6.48
CA GLU A 94 -12.97 -11.22 -5.99
C GLU A 94 -12.38 -11.85 -4.72
N LEU A 95 -11.09 -12.18 -4.74
CA LEU A 95 -10.39 -12.75 -3.60
C LEU A 95 -10.36 -11.78 -2.40
N LEU A 96 -10.17 -10.50 -2.63
CA LEU A 96 -10.13 -9.49 -1.58
C LEU A 96 -11.50 -9.35 -0.91
N VAL A 97 -12.57 -9.19 -1.68
CA VAL A 97 -13.95 -9.09 -1.18
C VAL A 97 -14.32 -10.36 -0.40
N LYS A 98 -14.02 -11.55 -0.94
CA LYS A 98 -14.25 -12.83 -0.26
C LYS A 98 -13.52 -12.91 1.08
N ARG A 99 -12.24 -12.51 1.14
CA ARG A 99 -11.42 -12.55 2.37
C ARG A 99 -11.87 -11.58 3.44
N LEU A 100 -12.45 -10.46 3.05
CA LEU A 100 -12.97 -9.43 3.94
C LEU A 100 -14.41 -9.70 4.36
N ASN A 101 -15.14 -10.53 3.61
CA ASN A 101 -16.58 -10.77 3.74
C ASN A 101 -17.37 -9.44 3.78
N LYS A 102 -16.97 -8.51 2.92
CA LYS A 102 -17.57 -7.18 2.84
C LYS A 102 -17.56 -6.70 1.39
N PRO A 103 -18.68 -6.21 0.85
CA PRO A 103 -18.70 -5.57 -0.45
C PRO A 103 -17.89 -4.27 -0.39
N LEU A 104 -16.98 -4.11 -1.36
CA LEU A 104 -16.11 -2.95 -1.48
C LEU A 104 -16.03 -2.51 -2.93
N PHE A 105 -16.07 -1.21 -3.15
CA PHE A 105 -15.69 -0.65 -4.43
C PHE A 105 -14.16 -0.53 -4.49
N ILE A 106 -13.52 -1.25 -5.41
CA ILE A 106 -12.07 -1.32 -5.54
C ILE A 106 -11.68 -0.64 -6.85
N GLU A 107 -10.96 0.47 -6.73
CA GLU A 107 -10.45 1.23 -7.86
C GLU A 107 -8.95 1.02 -8.01
N HIS A 108 -8.51 0.65 -9.21
CA HIS A 108 -7.10 0.51 -9.55
C HIS A 108 -6.62 1.75 -10.31
N LEU A 109 -5.82 2.58 -9.67
CA LEU A 109 -5.25 3.77 -10.27
C LEU A 109 -3.78 3.57 -10.63
N ASP A 110 -3.38 4.21 -11.71
CA ASP A 110 -1.98 4.27 -12.11
C ASP A 110 -1.28 5.41 -11.38
N SER A 111 -0.22 5.13 -10.65
CA SER A 111 0.60 6.13 -9.97
C SER A 111 1.19 7.19 -10.90
N GLN A 112 1.36 6.86 -12.18
CA GLN A 112 1.78 7.83 -13.21
C GLN A 112 0.69 8.86 -13.56
N GLN A 113 -0.56 8.56 -13.24
CA GLN A 113 -1.71 9.42 -13.55
C GLN A 113 -2.33 10.07 -12.32
N ASN A 114 -2.04 9.52 -11.13
CA ASN A 114 -2.62 9.99 -9.88
C ASN A 114 -1.59 10.03 -8.75
N THR A 115 -1.23 11.24 -8.34
CA THR A 115 -0.22 11.46 -7.29
C THR A 115 -0.67 11.02 -5.89
N ILE A 116 -1.98 10.86 -5.63
CA ILE A 116 -2.48 10.39 -4.34
C ILE A 116 -1.97 8.98 -4.03
N ILE A 117 -1.87 8.11 -5.04
CA ILE A 117 -1.36 6.75 -4.90
C ILE A 117 0.11 6.75 -4.44
N SER A 118 0.90 7.72 -4.86
CA SER A 118 2.29 7.84 -4.45
C SER A 118 2.47 8.05 -2.95
N LEU A 119 1.47 8.57 -2.24
CA LEU A 119 1.54 8.76 -0.78
C LEU A 119 1.76 7.43 -0.05
N ALA A 120 1.08 6.35 -0.47
CA ALA A 120 1.25 5.02 0.09
C ALA A 120 2.68 4.48 -0.15
N ASP A 121 3.27 4.73 -1.33
CA ASP A 121 4.66 4.35 -1.64
C ASP A 121 5.65 5.10 -0.74
N PHE A 122 5.42 6.39 -0.47
CA PHE A 122 6.28 7.16 0.44
C PHE A 122 6.21 6.66 1.88
N VAL A 123 5.02 6.32 2.39
CA VAL A 123 4.85 5.69 3.71
C VAL A 123 5.56 4.34 3.76
N ALA A 124 5.31 3.48 2.78
CA ALA A 124 5.94 2.16 2.69
C ALA A 124 7.47 2.27 2.56
N GLY A 125 7.97 3.26 1.82
CA GLY A 125 9.39 3.57 1.67
C GLY A 125 10.02 3.97 3.00
N ALA A 126 9.42 4.89 3.75
CA ALA A 126 9.90 5.34 5.06
C ALA A 126 9.95 4.16 6.06
N VAL A 127 8.89 3.36 6.13
CA VAL A 127 8.83 2.15 6.97
C VAL A 127 9.92 1.15 6.54
N ARG A 128 10.09 0.90 5.23
CA ARG A 128 11.11 -0.01 4.72
C ARG A 128 12.52 0.41 5.12
N MET A 129 12.85 1.70 5.15
CA MET A 129 14.18 2.19 5.53
C MET A 129 14.55 1.75 6.95
N VAL A 130 13.60 1.80 7.89
CA VAL A 130 13.81 1.32 9.27
C VAL A 130 14.21 -0.16 9.30
N TYR A 131 13.45 -1.02 8.58
CA TYR A 131 13.64 -2.47 8.66
C TYR A 131 14.74 -3.01 7.76
N SER A 132 15.08 -2.32 6.66
CA SER A 132 16.10 -2.79 5.72
C SER A 132 17.46 -2.13 5.90
N LYS A 133 17.49 -0.84 6.27
CA LYS A 133 18.72 -0.05 6.38
C LYS A 133 18.99 0.49 7.77
N ARG A 134 18.05 0.30 8.72
CA ARG A 134 18.11 0.84 10.08
C ARG A 134 18.18 2.37 10.12
N GLU A 135 17.60 3.03 9.14
CA GLU A 135 17.51 4.49 9.06
C GLU A 135 16.12 4.93 9.53
N SER A 136 16.03 5.72 10.61
CA SER A 136 14.77 6.17 11.21
C SER A 136 14.32 7.57 10.77
N GLY A 137 15.20 8.39 10.21
CA GLY A 137 14.93 9.82 9.97
C GLY A 137 13.69 10.12 9.10
N PHE A 138 13.29 9.21 8.21
CA PHE A 138 12.08 9.39 7.41
C PHE A 138 10.81 8.99 8.17
N ILE A 139 10.85 7.90 8.95
CA ILE A 139 9.67 7.44 9.70
C ILE A 139 9.30 8.42 10.82
N GLU A 140 10.27 9.07 11.45
CA GLU A 140 10.07 10.07 12.50
C GLU A 140 9.15 11.22 12.06
N LYS A 141 9.02 11.47 10.76
CA LYS A 141 8.10 12.47 10.21
C LYS A 141 6.62 12.09 10.30
N ILE A 142 6.33 10.79 10.38
CA ILE A 142 4.96 10.26 10.27
C ILE A 142 4.63 9.20 11.31
N ASP A 143 5.53 8.88 12.24
CA ASP A 143 5.36 7.82 13.23
C ASP A 143 4.12 8.01 14.11
N ASN A 144 3.86 9.26 14.52
CA ASN A 144 2.69 9.63 15.30
C ASN A 144 1.36 9.53 14.55
N LEU A 145 1.39 9.34 13.22
CA LEU A 145 0.21 9.09 12.39
C LEU A 145 -0.07 7.61 12.19
N ILE A 146 0.86 6.73 12.59
CA ILE A 146 0.70 5.28 12.43
C ILE A 146 -0.21 4.75 13.54
N GLU A 147 -1.48 4.59 13.23
CA GLU A 147 -2.47 4.05 14.17
C GLU A 147 -2.23 2.58 14.48
N LYS A 148 -1.85 1.82 13.48
CA LYS A 148 -1.53 0.38 13.63
C LYS A 148 -0.38 -0.03 12.73
N GLN A 149 0.61 -0.69 13.34
CA GLN A 149 1.66 -1.36 12.61
C GLN A 149 1.62 -2.86 12.89
N ILE A 150 1.53 -3.67 11.85
CA ILE A 150 1.62 -5.12 11.94
C ILE A 150 3.02 -5.53 11.50
N ILE A 151 3.77 -6.17 12.41
CA ILE A 151 5.10 -6.73 12.11
C ILE A 151 4.99 -8.24 12.27
N THR A 152 5.33 -8.99 11.24
CA THR A 152 5.17 -10.45 11.25
C THR A 152 6.08 -11.12 10.23
N THR A 153 6.12 -12.45 10.24
CA THR A 153 6.77 -13.25 9.21
C THR A 153 5.73 -13.81 8.24
N TRP A 154 6.17 -14.15 7.03
CA TRP A 154 5.31 -14.83 6.05
C TRP A 154 4.77 -16.15 6.60
N ARG A 155 5.61 -16.93 7.30
CA ARG A 155 5.23 -18.18 7.94
C ARG A 155 4.08 -18.00 8.93
N ASN A 156 4.21 -17.05 9.84
CA ASN A 156 3.22 -16.80 10.88
C ASN A 156 1.86 -16.33 10.30
N LEU A 157 1.89 -15.53 9.22
CA LEU A 157 0.67 -15.13 8.54
C LEU A 157 -0.07 -16.34 7.96
N ARG A 158 0.64 -17.21 7.25
CA ARG A 158 0.06 -18.40 6.62
C ARG A 158 -0.42 -19.44 7.62
N GLN A 159 0.24 -19.59 8.76
CA GLN A 159 -0.22 -20.48 9.82
C GLN A 159 -1.56 -20.01 10.42
N LYS A 160 -1.69 -18.70 10.70
CA LYS A 160 -2.95 -18.12 11.20
C LYS A 160 -4.11 -18.24 10.22
N GLU A 161 -3.85 -18.28 8.92
CA GLU A 161 -4.86 -18.50 7.89
C GLU A 161 -5.41 -19.93 7.95
N LYS A 162 -4.52 -20.94 8.06
CA LYS A 162 -4.89 -22.35 8.12
C LYS A 162 -5.73 -22.74 9.35
N VAL A 163 -5.54 -22.06 10.47
CA VAL A 163 -6.29 -22.31 11.70
C VAL A 163 -7.71 -21.73 11.65
N LYS A 164 -7.99 -20.79 10.71
CA LYS A 164 -9.29 -20.13 10.57
C LYS A 164 -10.13 -20.67 9.41
N ALA A 165 -9.55 -21.53 8.58
CA ALA A 165 -10.23 -22.21 7.47
C ALA A 165 -10.78 -23.57 7.92
#